data_371b9baddd8365633cd26eb9656c5b88
#
_entry.id   371b9baddd8365633cd26eb9656c5b88
#
_cell.length_a   1.000
_cell.length_b   1.000
_cell.length_c   1.000
_cell.angle_alpha   90.00
_cell.angle_beta   90.00
_cell.angle_gamma   90.00
#
_symmetry.space_group_name_H-M   'P 1'
#
loop_
_entity.id
_entity.type
_entity.pdbx_description
1 polymer ?
#
loop_
_entity_poly.entity_id
_entity_poly.type
_entity_poly.pdbx_seq_one_letter_code
_entity_poly.pdbx_strand_id
1 'polypeptide(L)'
;MMRWLLLLIAFPLLSHAAVERLVTLGGDVTEIVYALHAEESLVARDSTSSWPPAAQKLPDVGYLRQLNAEGILALRPQLVLASAQAQPSLVLHKVQASGVKVVNVPGGESLSAIDN
;
A
#
# COMPACT_ATOMS: atom_id res chain seq x y z
N MET A 1 5.40 -39.27 -23.43
CA MET A 1 4.62 -39.05 -22.65
C MET A 1 4.85 -38.31 -21.51
N MET A 2 5.54 -38.31 -20.72
CA MET A 2 5.62 -37.53 -19.59
C MET A 2 6.40 -36.34 -19.73
N ARG A 3 6.96 -36.06 -20.76
CA ARG A 3 7.76 -34.91 -20.79
C ARG A 3 6.98 -33.67 -20.58
N TRP A 4 5.76 -33.62 -20.94
CA TRP A 4 5.09 -32.40 -20.77
C TRP A 4 4.96 -32.02 -19.35
N LEU A 5 5.24 -32.85 -18.49
CA LEU A 5 5.13 -32.52 -17.14
C LEU A 5 6.01 -31.43 -16.76
N LEU A 6 7.08 -31.36 -17.40
CA LEU A 6 8.03 -30.41 -17.03
C LEU A 6 7.55 -29.02 -17.14
N LEU A 7 6.67 -28.82 -18.02
CA LEU A 7 6.21 -27.52 -18.21
C LEU A 7 5.71 -26.92 -16.99
N LEU A 8 5.10 -27.71 -16.22
CA LEU A 8 4.50 -27.19 -15.07
C LEU A 8 5.46 -26.55 -14.18
N ILE A 9 6.58 -26.95 -14.22
CA ILE A 9 7.55 -26.46 -13.34
C ILE A 9 7.82 -25.03 -13.51
N ALA A 10 7.59 -24.56 -14.60
CA ALA A 10 7.90 -23.19 -14.83
C ALA A 10 7.01 -22.28 -14.06
N PHE A 11 5.85 -22.72 -13.72
CA PHE A 11 4.99 -21.89 -13.03
C PHE A 11 5.28 -21.48 -11.69
N PRO A 12 5.99 -22.17 -10.95
CA PRO A 12 6.28 -21.77 -9.59
C PRO A 12 6.75 -20.36 -9.53
N LEU A 13 7.29 -19.93 -10.57
CA LEU A 13 7.77 -18.61 -10.55
C LEU A 13 6.69 -17.66 -10.24
N LEU A 14 5.54 -18.04 -10.59
CA LEU A 14 4.49 -17.14 -10.39
C LEU A 14 4.13 -17.02 -8.97
N SER A 15 4.72 -17.80 -8.16
CA SER A 15 4.38 -17.70 -6.78
C SER A 15 4.82 -16.40 -6.19
N HIS A 16 5.57 -15.63 -6.91
CA HIS A 16 5.86 -14.35 -6.40
C HIS A 16 4.69 -13.52 -6.68
N ALA A 17 3.77 -13.53 -5.87
CA ALA A 17 2.58 -12.80 -6.10
C ALA A 17 2.83 -11.34 -5.96
N ALA A 18 2.46 -10.63 -6.91
CA ALA A 18 2.52 -9.19 -6.80
C ALA A 18 1.44 -8.76 -5.85
N VAL A 19 1.58 -7.61 -5.23
CA VAL A 19 0.55 -7.05 -4.40
C VAL A 19 -0.55 -6.60 -5.33
N GLU A 20 -1.75 -7.07 -5.08
CA GLU A 20 -2.89 -6.71 -5.90
C GLU A 20 -3.82 -5.71 -5.25
N ARG A 21 -3.73 -5.57 -3.94
CA ARG A 21 -4.59 -4.64 -3.22
C ARG A 21 -3.75 -3.85 -2.24
N LEU A 22 -3.43 -2.65 -2.64
CA LEU A 22 -2.56 -1.76 -1.88
C LEU A 22 -3.36 -0.56 -1.39
N VAL A 23 -3.17 -0.17 -0.15
CA VAL A 23 -3.74 1.07 0.39
C VAL A 23 -2.58 1.96 0.80
N THR A 24 -2.64 3.23 0.44
CA THR A 24 -1.61 4.18 0.84
C THR A 24 -2.20 5.17 1.82
N LEU A 25 -1.41 5.52 2.82
CA LEU A 25 -1.80 6.48 3.84
C LEU A 25 -0.72 7.55 3.89
N GLY A 26 -1.04 8.69 3.32
CA GLY A 26 -0.14 9.82 3.21
C GLY A 26 0.04 10.25 1.76
N GLY A 27 -0.08 11.53 1.50
CA GLY A 27 0.05 12.05 0.14
C GLY A 27 1.40 11.77 -0.48
N ASP A 28 2.46 11.84 0.32
CA ASP A 28 3.80 11.57 -0.15
C ASP A 28 3.93 10.10 -0.57
N VAL A 29 3.31 9.19 0.19
CA VAL A 29 3.38 7.77 -0.12
C VAL A 29 2.62 7.48 -1.41
N THR A 30 1.46 8.09 -1.56
CA THR A 30 0.66 7.90 -2.77
C THR A 30 1.42 8.41 -3.99
N GLU A 31 2.08 9.55 -3.87
CA GLU A 31 2.85 10.08 -4.99
C GLU A 31 3.98 9.15 -5.38
N ILE A 32 4.61 8.52 -4.41
CA ILE A 32 5.69 7.57 -4.71
C ILE A 32 5.14 6.38 -5.50
N VAL A 33 3.98 5.87 -5.11
CA VAL A 33 3.39 4.74 -5.82
C VAL A 33 3.14 5.08 -7.28
N TYR A 34 2.63 6.29 -7.54
CA TYR A 34 2.39 6.70 -8.92
C TYR A 34 3.72 6.93 -9.65
N ALA A 35 4.71 7.47 -8.97
CA ALA A 35 6.01 7.70 -9.60
C ALA A 35 6.68 6.39 -10.01
N LEU A 36 6.41 5.33 -9.26
CA LEU A 36 6.98 4.03 -9.58
C LEU A 36 6.09 3.22 -10.51
N HIS A 37 5.01 3.81 -10.99
CA HIS A 37 4.07 3.15 -11.90
C HIS A 37 3.44 1.89 -11.28
N ALA A 38 3.20 1.94 -9.97
CA ALA A 38 2.60 0.82 -9.25
C ALA A 38 1.14 1.07 -8.89
N GLU A 39 0.53 2.07 -9.48
CA GLU A 39 -0.83 2.46 -9.12
C GLU A 39 -1.90 1.45 -9.50
N GLU A 40 -1.59 0.49 -10.35
CA GLU A 40 -2.58 -0.51 -10.69
C GLU A 40 -3.01 -1.32 -9.48
N SER A 41 -2.15 -1.42 -8.50
CA SER A 41 -2.47 -2.17 -7.29
C SER A 41 -3.21 -1.33 -6.27
N LEU A 42 -3.25 -0.03 -6.46
CA LEU A 42 -3.78 0.90 -5.47
C LEU A 42 -5.29 0.87 -5.45
N VAL A 43 -5.88 0.47 -4.34
CA VAL A 43 -7.33 0.37 -4.23
C VAL A 43 -7.94 1.46 -3.36
N ALA A 44 -7.15 2.17 -2.59
CA ALA A 44 -7.65 3.26 -1.74
C ALA A 44 -6.50 4.11 -1.26
N ARG A 45 -6.84 5.32 -0.85
CA ARG A 45 -5.86 6.29 -0.36
C ARG A 45 -6.48 7.03 0.81
N ASP A 46 -5.69 7.80 1.53
CA ASP A 46 -6.22 8.63 2.61
C ASP A 46 -6.62 10.01 2.04
N SER A 47 -7.24 10.83 2.87
CA SER A 47 -7.77 12.12 2.41
C SER A 47 -6.71 13.11 1.96
N THR A 48 -5.46 12.96 2.42
CA THR A 48 -4.40 13.89 2.00
C THR A 48 -3.84 13.56 0.63
N SER A 49 -4.19 12.41 0.07
CA SER A 49 -3.65 11.95 -1.20
C SER A 49 -4.45 12.52 -2.37
N SER A 50 -4.17 13.77 -2.71
CA SER A 50 -4.89 14.45 -3.77
C SER A 50 -4.09 14.54 -5.05
N TRP A 51 -2.87 14.11 -5.06
CA TRP A 51 -2.01 14.19 -6.24
C TRP A 51 -1.40 12.83 -6.52
N PRO A 52 -1.33 12.37 -7.75
CA PRO A 52 -1.85 13.09 -8.94
C PRO A 52 -3.38 13.09 -8.92
N PRO A 53 -4.01 13.88 -9.77
CA PRO A 53 -5.47 13.97 -9.75
C PRO A 53 -6.19 12.64 -9.84
N ALA A 54 -5.59 11.65 -10.50
CA ALA A 54 -6.21 10.34 -10.60
C ALA A 54 -6.41 9.70 -9.23
N ALA A 55 -5.60 10.05 -8.25
CA ALA A 55 -5.73 9.48 -6.92
C ALA A 55 -7.04 9.88 -6.28
N GLN A 56 -7.59 11.02 -6.65
CA GLN A 56 -8.83 11.49 -6.06
C GLN A 56 -10.02 10.62 -6.43
N LYS A 57 -9.87 9.79 -7.45
CA LYS A 57 -10.95 8.91 -7.87
C LYS A 57 -11.00 7.62 -7.07
N LEU A 58 -9.99 7.38 -6.25
CA LEU A 58 -9.96 6.18 -5.43
C LEU A 58 -10.71 6.39 -4.14
N PRO A 59 -11.23 5.33 -3.56
CA PRO A 59 -11.89 5.43 -2.25
C PRO A 59 -10.97 6.09 -1.22
N ASP A 60 -11.55 6.92 -0.39
CA ASP A 60 -10.85 7.66 0.64
C ASP A 60 -11.11 6.96 1.97
N VAL A 61 -10.07 6.50 2.65
CA VAL A 61 -10.22 5.79 3.90
C VAL A 61 -10.12 6.70 5.12
N GLY A 62 -10.09 8.01 4.91
CA GLY A 62 -10.12 8.95 6.01
C GLY A 62 -8.88 9.80 6.12
N TYR A 63 -8.90 10.69 7.10
CA TYR A 63 -7.80 11.63 7.29
C TYR A 63 -6.61 10.94 7.95
N LEU A 64 -5.43 11.25 7.44
CA LEU A 64 -4.19 10.63 7.84
C LEU A 64 -3.95 10.61 9.34
N ARG A 65 -4.39 11.61 10.05
CA ARG A 65 -4.19 11.66 11.49
C ARG A 65 -5.39 11.24 12.31
N GLN A 66 -6.42 10.74 11.67
CA GLN A 66 -7.60 10.26 12.35
C GLN A 66 -8.11 9.02 11.65
N LEU A 67 -7.22 8.08 11.44
CA LEU A 67 -7.55 6.87 10.69
C LEU A 67 -8.45 5.94 11.49
N ASN A 68 -9.13 5.08 10.76
CA ASN A 68 -10.03 4.13 11.34
C ASN A 68 -9.72 2.76 10.76
N ALA A 69 -9.51 1.78 11.62
CA ALA A 69 -9.11 0.47 11.15
C ALA A 69 -10.16 -0.17 10.25
N GLU A 70 -11.43 0.02 10.60
CA GLU A 70 -12.49 -0.60 9.82
C GLU A 70 -12.58 -0.06 8.41
N GLY A 71 -12.36 1.25 8.26
CA GLY A 71 -12.37 1.85 6.94
C GLY A 71 -11.27 1.30 6.06
N ILE A 72 -10.11 1.05 6.65
CA ILE A 72 -8.99 0.51 5.90
C ILE A 72 -9.25 -0.96 5.57
N LEU A 73 -9.70 -1.73 6.56
CA LEU A 73 -9.90 -3.15 6.36
C LEU A 73 -11.04 -3.46 5.41
N ALA A 74 -11.98 -2.56 5.27
CA ALA A 74 -13.10 -2.75 4.36
C ALA A 74 -12.63 -2.88 2.92
N LEU A 75 -11.47 -2.34 2.60
CA LEU A 75 -10.93 -2.40 1.26
C LEU A 75 -10.14 -3.70 1.02
N ARG A 76 -10.02 -4.52 2.05
CA ARG A 76 -9.33 -5.81 1.98
C ARG A 76 -7.93 -5.67 1.41
N PRO A 77 -7.10 -4.84 2.02
CA PRO A 77 -5.75 -4.65 1.51
C PRO A 77 -4.85 -5.83 1.81
N GLN A 78 -3.88 -6.06 0.97
CA GLN A 78 -2.84 -7.03 1.25
C GLN A 78 -1.68 -6.29 1.89
N LEU A 79 -1.51 -5.03 1.49
CA LEU A 79 -0.40 -4.22 1.96
C LEU A 79 -0.88 -2.81 2.21
N VAL A 80 -0.46 -2.24 3.31
CA VAL A 80 -0.71 -0.83 3.59
C VAL A 80 0.65 -0.16 3.70
N LEU A 81 0.86 0.87 2.89
CA LEU A 81 2.06 1.69 2.98
C LEU A 81 1.66 2.95 3.72
N ALA A 82 2.23 3.17 4.88
CA ALA A 82 1.83 4.26 5.74
C ALA A 82 2.94 5.27 5.92
N SER A 83 2.60 6.53 5.76
CA SER A 83 3.50 7.62 6.03
C SER A 83 3.87 7.60 7.52
N ALA A 84 5.02 8.13 7.85
CA ALA A 84 5.43 8.26 9.23
C ALA A 84 4.45 9.12 10.03
N GLN A 85 3.61 9.89 9.37
CA GLN A 85 2.64 10.76 10.04
C GLN A 85 1.28 10.11 10.25
N ALA A 86 1.11 8.87 9.83
CA ALA A 86 -0.18 8.20 9.98
C ALA A 86 -0.52 8.01 11.46
N GLN A 87 -1.72 8.34 11.85
CA GLN A 87 -2.17 8.28 13.23
C GLN A 87 -3.62 7.84 13.31
N PRO A 88 -4.02 7.25 14.41
CA PRO A 88 -3.15 6.85 15.53
C PRO A 88 -2.47 5.52 15.23
N SER A 89 -1.33 5.30 15.82
CA SER A 89 -0.57 4.09 15.56
C SER A 89 -1.34 2.84 15.96
N LEU A 90 -2.23 2.95 16.93
CA LEU A 90 -3.04 1.83 17.34
C LEU A 90 -3.88 1.29 16.18
N VAL A 91 -4.33 2.16 15.28
CA VAL A 91 -5.11 1.73 14.13
C VAL A 91 -4.25 0.86 13.24
N LEU A 92 -3.00 1.25 13.03
CA LEU A 92 -2.10 0.47 12.20
C LEU A 92 -1.80 -0.88 12.83
N HIS A 93 -1.71 -0.93 14.15
CA HIS A 93 -1.50 -2.19 14.84
C HIS A 93 -2.71 -3.10 14.68
N LYS A 94 -3.91 -2.53 14.69
CA LYS A 94 -5.10 -3.32 14.50
C LYS A 94 -5.18 -3.88 13.09
N VAL A 95 -4.79 -3.08 12.12
CA VAL A 95 -4.78 -3.52 10.73
C VAL A 95 -3.79 -4.67 10.58
N GLN A 96 -2.63 -4.53 11.19
CA GLN A 96 -1.61 -5.55 11.14
C GLN A 96 -2.08 -6.83 11.82
N ALA A 97 -2.76 -6.70 12.93
CA ALA A 97 -3.25 -7.86 13.66
C ALA A 97 -4.28 -8.65 12.87
N SER A 98 -4.88 -8.03 11.88
CA SER A 98 -5.85 -8.70 11.02
C SER A 98 -5.18 -9.48 9.88
N GLY A 99 -3.86 -9.48 9.84
CA GLY A 99 -3.16 -10.24 8.81
C GLY A 99 -2.67 -9.40 7.65
N VAL A 100 -2.84 -8.11 7.70
CA VAL A 100 -2.42 -7.22 6.62
C VAL A 100 -1.00 -6.76 6.89
N LYS A 101 -0.15 -6.75 5.89
CA LYS A 101 1.20 -6.26 6.06
C LYS A 101 1.17 -4.75 6.06
N VAL A 102 1.78 -4.12 7.05
CA VAL A 102 1.85 -2.68 7.14
C VAL A 102 3.32 -2.28 7.11
N VAL A 103 3.69 -1.41 6.18
CA VAL A 103 5.05 -0.92 6.07
C VAL A 103 5.02 0.57 6.29
N ASN A 104 5.87 1.06 7.20
CA ASN A 104 5.97 2.48 7.44
C ASN A 104 7.03 3.06 6.53
N VAL A 105 6.67 4.09 5.81
CA VAL A 105 7.57 4.70 4.85
C VAL A 105 8.15 5.97 5.50
N PRO A 106 9.45 6.16 5.46
CA PRO A 106 10.05 7.35 6.07
C PRO A 106 9.49 8.60 5.44
N GLY A 107 9.39 9.64 6.22
CA GLY A 107 8.87 10.89 5.70
C GLY A 107 9.90 11.63 4.86
N GLY A 108 9.49 12.78 4.35
CA GLY A 108 10.36 13.55 3.49
C GLY A 108 11.66 13.94 4.13
N GLU A 109 11.64 14.13 5.43
CA GLU A 109 12.86 14.48 6.13
C GLU A 109 13.88 13.37 6.05
N SER A 110 13.41 12.13 6.14
CA SER A 110 14.32 11.01 6.08
C SER A 110 14.94 10.91 4.70
N LEU A 111 14.16 11.21 3.70
CA LEU A 111 14.68 11.15 2.35
C LEU A 111 15.71 12.22 2.13
N SER A 112 15.49 13.39 2.69
CA SER A 112 16.45 14.45 2.58
C SER A 112 17.74 14.08 3.27
N ALA A 113 17.65 13.41 4.39
CA ALA A 113 18.83 13.00 5.11
C ALA A 113 19.63 11.99 4.30
N ILE A 114 18.94 11.15 3.59
CA ILE A 114 19.61 10.15 2.79
C ILE A 114 20.33 10.78 1.63
N ASP A 115 19.76 11.81 1.07
CA ASP A 115 20.37 12.48 -0.06
C ASP A 115 21.62 13.24 0.31
N ASN A 116 21.77 13.56 1.55
CA ASN A 116 22.94 14.23 2.01
C ASN A 116 24.02 13.27 2.41
#